data_94e5d08978c3e5915c378aace4d628cd
#
_entry.id   94e5d08978c3e5915c378aace4d628cd
#
_cell.length_a   1.000
_cell.length_b   1.000
_cell.length_c   1.000
_cell.angle_alpha   90.00
_cell.angle_beta   90.00
_cell.angle_gamma   90.00
#
_symmetry.space_group_name_H-M   'P 1'
#
loop_
_entity.id
_entity.type
_entity.pdbx_description
1 polymer ?
#
loop_
_entity_poly.entity_id
_entity_poly.type
_entity_poly.pdbx_seq_one_letter_code
_entity_poly.pdbx_strand_id
1 'polypeptide(L)'
;MRQIKNPWLDMEGYNCFGCCPTNAHGVKMHFYEDGEEIVCFWKPQDDYQSWINTLHGGVQSVLLDEICGWVVAHILRKSGVTAKMETRFRKSVVIDQKFVELRARLREQKRNIAIVDGEIRSVEGDLLAECSCGW
;
A
#
# COMPACT_ATOMS: atom_id res chain seq x y z
N MET A 1 -4.66 15.64 7.98
CA MET A 1 -4.67 14.53 6.99
C MET A 1 -5.61 14.90 5.86
N ARG A 2 -5.14 14.79 4.63
CA ARG A 2 -5.90 15.23 3.46
C ARG A 2 -5.96 14.10 2.44
N GLN A 3 -7.15 13.83 1.88
CA GLN A 3 -7.31 12.80 0.87
C GLN A 3 -6.62 13.21 -0.44
N ILE A 4 -5.91 12.25 -1.04
CA ILE A 4 -5.22 12.46 -2.31
C ILE A 4 -6.18 12.05 -3.42
N LYS A 5 -6.36 12.96 -4.39
CA LYS A 5 -7.16 12.66 -5.57
C LYS A 5 -6.35 11.74 -6.49
N ASN A 6 -6.98 10.65 -6.93
CA ASN A 6 -6.35 9.73 -7.87
C ASN A 6 -6.24 10.42 -9.25
N PRO A 7 -5.03 10.66 -9.75
CA PRO A 7 -4.84 11.42 -10.99
C PRO A 7 -5.06 10.59 -12.26
N TRP A 8 -5.29 9.28 -12.14
CA TRP A 8 -5.34 8.39 -13.30
C TRP A 8 -6.75 7.91 -13.66
N LEU A 9 -7.79 8.40 -12.97
CA LEU A 9 -9.16 7.88 -13.15
C LEU A 9 -9.66 7.96 -14.59
N ASP A 10 -9.28 9.01 -15.34
CA ASP A 10 -9.73 9.22 -16.71
C ASP A 10 -8.71 8.78 -17.76
N MET A 11 -7.61 8.16 -17.33
CA MET A 11 -6.58 7.72 -18.25
C MET A 11 -7.02 6.44 -18.95
N GLU A 12 -6.94 6.43 -20.27
CA GLU A 12 -7.28 5.25 -21.07
C GLU A 12 -6.36 4.09 -20.71
N GLY A 13 -6.96 2.93 -20.44
CA GLY A 13 -6.23 1.71 -20.09
C GLY A 13 -5.85 1.58 -18.63
N TYR A 14 -6.14 2.61 -17.82
CA TYR A 14 -5.84 2.52 -16.40
C TYR A 14 -6.75 1.49 -15.72
N ASN A 15 -6.16 0.47 -15.13
CA ASN A 15 -6.88 -0.61 -14.45
C ASN A 15 -6.02 -1.23 -13.35
N CYS A 16 -5.33 -0.38 -12.59
CA CYS A 16 -4.40 -0.83 -11.54
C CYS A 16 -5.10 -1.74 -10.53
N PHE A 17 -4.49 -2.87 -10.26
CA PHE A 17 -5.01 -3.81 -9.26
C PHE A 17 -5.04 -3.19 -7.86
N GLY A 18 -4.10 -2.33 -7.54
CA GLY A 18 -3.99 -1.71 -6.22
C GLY A 18 -4.95 -0.54 -5.99
N CYS A 19 -5.10 0.34 -6.98
CA CYS A 19 -5.77 1.62 -6.73
C CYS A 19 -6.89 2.00 -7.70
N CYS A 20 -7.13 1.23 -8.77
CA CYS A 20 -8.21 1.56 -9.68
C CYS A 20 -9.57 1.15 -9.07
N PRO A 21 -10.47 2.12 -8.79
CA PRO A 21 -11.72 1.80 -8.11
C PRO A 21 -12.70 1.00 -8.97
N THR A 22 -12.51 0.98 -10.30
CA THR A 22 -13.37 0.24 -11.21
C THR A 22 -12.81 -1.12 -11.63
N ASN A 23 -11.64 -1.50 -11.11
CA ASN A 23 -11.14 -2.86 -11.31
C ASN A 23 -11.89 -3.78 -10.36
N ALA A 24 -12.79 -4.61 -10.91
CA ALA A 24 -13.66 -5.49 -10.11
C ALA A 24 -12.89 -6.46 -9.22
N HIS A 25 -11.66 -6.82 -9.61
CA HIS A 25 -10.83 -7.78 -8.88
C HIS A 25 -9.79 -7.11 -7.99
N GLY A 26 -9.66 -5.80 -8.07
CA GLY A 26 -8.62 -5.05 -7.37
C GLY A 26 -8.93 -4.81 -5.90
N VAL A 27 -7.92 -4.36 -5.18
CA VAL A 27 -8.04 -4.10 -3.75
C VAL A 27 -8.54 -2.68 -3.45
N LYS A 28 -8.61 -1.82 -4.45
CA LYS A 28 -9.30 -0.51 -4.41
C LYS A 28 -8.86 0.38 -3.26
N MET A 29 -7.55 0.59 -3.13
CA MET A 29 -6.99 1.44 -2.10
C MET A 29 -7.25 2.93 -2.37
N HIS A 30 -7.51 3.68 -1.29
CA HIS A 30 -7.64 5.13 -1.31
C HIS A 30 -6.58 5.72 -0.39
N PHE A 31 -5.99 6.83 -0.78
CA PHE A 31 -4.82 7.36 -0.10
C PHE A 31 -5.03 8.75 0.45
N TYR A 32 -4.36 9.01 1.56
CA TYR A 32 -4.34 10.30 2.24
C TYR A 32 -2.89 10.71 2.44
N GLU A 33 -2.64 12.01 2.50
CA GLU A 33 -1.34 12.50 2.91
C GLU A 33 -1.40 12.98 4.36
N ASP A 34 -0.36 12.66 5.12
CA ASP A 34 -0.20 13.05 6.51
C ASP A 34 1.24 13.49 6.69
N GLY A 35 1.49 14.80 6.53
CA GLY A 35 2.84 15.32 6.46
C GLY A 35 3.57 14.74 5.25
N GLU A 36 4.67 14.06 5.48
CA GLU A 36 5.48 13.43 4.43
C GLU A 36 5.09 11.96 4.20
N GLU A 37 4.09 11.48 4.93
CA GLU A 37 3.64 10.09 4.80
C GLU A 37 2.40 9.98 3.93
N ILE A 38 2.28 8.83 3.27
CA ILE A 38 1.07 8.43 2.57
C ILE A 38 0.39 7.39 3.45
N VAL A 39 -0.93 7.52 3.61
CA VAL A 39 -1.72 6.69 4.52
C VAL A 39 -2.90 6.07 3.77
N CYS A 40 -3.22 4.83 4.11
CA CYS A 40 -4.39 4.13 3.58
C CYS A 40 -5.05 3.37 4.72
N PHE A 41 -6.37 3.49 4.83
CA PHE A 41 -7.17 2.66 5.74
C PHE A 41 -7.88 1.65 4.85
N TRP A 42 -7.56 0.38 5.01
CA TRP A 42 -8.06 -0.66 4.12
C TRP A 42 -8.79 -1.73 4.90
N LYS A 43 -9.96 -2.12 4.41
CA LYS A 43 -10.76 -3.17 5.05
C LYS A 43 -10.39 -4.52 4.50
N PRO A 44 -9.88 -5.44 5.35
CA PRO A 44 -9.65 -6.82 4.92
C PRO A 44 -10.95 -7.47 4.45
N GLN A 45 -10.89 -8.25 3.39
CA GLN A 45 -12.03 -8.91 2.80
C GLN A 45 -11.78 -10.40 2.66
N ASP A 46 -12.86 -11.17 2.80
CA ASP A 46 -12.81 -12.62 2.79
C ASP A 46 -12.20 -13.20 1.50
N ASP A 47 -12.41 -12.52 0.38
CA ASP A 47 -11.88 -12.95 -0.91
C ASP A 47 -10.35 -12.95 -0.96
N TYR A 48 -9.69 -12.27 -0.03
CA TYR A 48 -8.23 -12.15 0.01
C TYR A 48 -7.61 -12.99 1.11
N GLN A 49 -8.35 -13.95 1.60
CA GLN A 49 -7.92 -14.81 2.68
C GLN A 49 -6.94 -15.88 2.19
N SER A 50 -6.00 -16.25 3.05
CA SER A 50 -5.14 -17.43 2.88
C SER A 50 -5.69 -18.57 3.73
N TRP A 51 -5.13 -18.76 4.94
CA TRP A 51 -5.74 -19.65 5.91
C TRP A 51 -6.98 -18.99 6.50
N ILE A 52 -7.81 -19.79 7.16
CA ILE A 52 -9.07 -19.32 7.74
C ILE A 52 -8.86 -18.03 8.54
N ASN A 53 -9.64 -17.01 8.21
CA ASN A 53 -9.65 -15.70 8.86
C ASN A 53 -8.30 -14.98 8.86
N THR A 54 -7.41 -15.31 7.91
CA THR A 54 -6.08 -14.71 7.81
C THR A 54 -5.88 -14.09 6.43
N LEU A 55 -5.48 -12.84 6.38
CA LEU A 55 -5.19 -12.14 5.13
C LEU A 55 -3.97 -12.76 4.45
N HIS A 56 -4.09 -13.03 3.16
CA HIS A 56 -3.02 -13.63 2.37
C HIS A 56 -1.77 -12.75 2.37
N GLY A 57 -0.60 -13.36 2.61
CA GLY A 57 0.67 -12.62 2.62
C GLY A 57 0.98 -11.94 1.28
N GLY A 58 0.61 -12.57 0.17
CA GLY A 58 0.75 -11.97 -1.15
C GLY A 58 -0.10 -10.71 -1.29
N VAL A 59 -1.32 -10.71 -0.74
CA VAL A 59 -2.18 -9.52 -0.74
C VAL A 59 -1.57 -8.43 0.14
N GLN A 60 -1.02 -8.77 1.30
CA GLN A 60 -0.30 -7.81 2.12
C GLN A 60 0.86 -7.17 1.34
N SER A 61 1.56 -7.97 0.53
CA SER A 61 2.64 -7.47 -0.32
C SER A 61 2.12 -6.53 -1.40
N VAL A 62 0.95 -6.82 -1.98
CA VAL A 62 0.30 -5.91 -2.93
C VAL A 62 0.00 -4.57 -2.27
N LEU A 63 -0.58 -4.58 -1.08
CA LEU A 63 -0.93 -3.36 -0.35
C LEU A 63 0.32 -2.53 -0.04
N LEU A 64 1.38 -3.17 0.42
CA LEU A 64 2.64 -2.50 0.75
C LEU A 64 3.33 -1.94 -0.51
N ASP A 65 3.38 -2.73 -1.57
CA ASP A 65 3.97 -2.29 -2.83
C ASP A 65 3.22 -1.08 -3.38
N GLU A 66 1.90 -1.13 -3.35
CA GLU A 66 1.08 -0.05 -3.88
C GLU A 66 1.28 1.25 -3.11
N ILE A 67 1.23 1.21 -1.78
CA ILE A 67 1.38 2.44 -1.00
C ILE A 67 2.78 3.04 -1.15
N CYS A 68 3.81 2.20 -1.27
CA CYS A 68 5.17 2.69 -1.53
C CYS A 68 5.25 3.34 -2.92
N GLY A 69 4.58 2.77 -3.92
CA GLY A 69 4.51 3.35 -5.25
C GLY A 69 3.84 4.73 -5.25
N TRP A 70 2.83 4.91 -4.39
CA TRP A 70 2.18 6.21 -4.25
C TRP A 70 3.10 7.27 -3.64
N VAL A 71 4.04 6.87 -2.78
CA VAL A 71 5.08 7.80 -2.31
C VAL A 71 5.90 8.29 -3.50
N VAL A 72 6.33 7.38 -4.37
CA VAL A 72 7.11 7.76 -5.55
C VAL A 72 6.30 8.69 -6.47
N ALA A 73 5.06 8.33 -6.74
CA ALA A 73 4.21 9.10 -7.64
C ALA A 73 3.81 10.45 -7.05
N HIS A 74 3.40 10.49 -5.80
CA HIS A 74 2.82 11.70 -5.19
C HIS A 74 3.86 12.63 -4.56
N ILE A 75 4.84 12.06 -3.87
CA ILE A 75 5.87 12.87 -3.17
C ILE A 75 6.99 13.25 -4.13
N LEU A 76 7.54 12.27 -4.87
CA LEU A 76 8.65 12.51 -5.77
C LEU A 76 8.23 12.99 -7.16
N ARG A 77 6.94 12.85 -7.49
CA ARG A 77 6.40 13.21 -8.81
C ARG A 77 7.12 12.49 -9.93
N LYS A 78 7.41 11.21 -9.72
CA LYS A 78 8.10 10.35 -10.69
C LYS A 78 7.28 9.12 -10.94
N SER A 79 7.55 8.45 -12.06
CA SER A 79 6.99 7.14 -12.35
C SER A 79 8.08 6.11 -12.26
N GLY A 80 7.71 4.89 -11.90
CA GLY A 80 8.67 3.82 -11.80
C GLY A 80 7.98 2.52 -11.46
N VAL A 81 8.73 1.44 -11.59
CA VAL A 81 8.27 0.13 -11.18
C VAL A 81 9.16 -0.38 -10.06
N THR A 82 8.62 -1.25 -9.23
CA THR A 82 9.34 -1.84 -8.11
C THR A 82 10.53 -2.65 -8.64
N ALA A 83 11.73 -2.33 -8.18
CA ALA A 83 12.93 -3.07 -8.52
C ALA A 83 13.27 -4.12 -7.47
N LYS A 84 12.96 -3.82 -6.21
CA LYS A 84 13.25 -4.73 -5.10
C LYS A 84 12.26 -4.47 -3.98
N MET A 85 11.80 -5.55 -3.36
CA MET A 85 10.91 -5.45 -2.21
C MET A 85 11.33 -6.47 -1.16
N GLU A 86 11.50 -6.01 0.07
CA GLU A 86 11.84 -6.85 1.19
C GLU A 86 10.77 -6.67 2.26
N THR A 87 10.06 -7.75 2.57
CA THR A 87 8.90 -7.69 3.47
C THR A 87 9.10 -8.61 4.66
N ARG A 88 8.67 -8.15 5.84
CA ARG A 88 8.65 -8.95 7.04
C ARG A 88 7.23 -9.00 7.58
N PHE A 89 6.75 -10.21 7.82
CA PHE A 89 5.42 -10.46 8.39
C PHE A 89 5.60 -10.70 9.88
N ARG A 90 5.15 -9.75 10.70
CA ARG A 90 5.37 -9.79 12.16
C ARG A 90 4.26 -10.51 12.90
N LYS A 91 3.00 -10.25 12.51
CA LYS A 91 1.82 -10.87 13.11
C LYS A 91 0.80 -11.12 12.02
N SER A 92 -0.06 -12.12 12.19
CA SER A 92 -1.14 -12.39 11.25
C SER A 92 -2.10 -11.21 11.16
N VAL A 93 -2.55 -10.91 9.96
CA VAL A 93 -3.60 -9.93 9.75
C VAL A 93 -4.93 -10.67 9.72
N VAL A 94 -5.78 -10.39 10.68
CA VAL A 94 -7.09 -11.03 10.81
C VAL A 94 -8.07 -10.39 9.84
N ILE A 95 -8.81 -11.21 9.08
CA ILE A 95 -9.83 -10.69 8.15
C ILE A 95 -10.95 -9.99 8.91
N ASP A 96 -11.34 -10.56 10.05
CA ASP A 96 -12.44 -10.07 10.86
C ASP A 96 -12.01 -8.86 11.70
N GLN A 97 -11.78 -7.74 11.03
CA GLN A 97 -11.51 -6.47 11.69
C GLN A 97 -11.98 -5.32 10.79
N LYS A 98 -12.21 -4.17 11.38
CA LYS A 98 -12.80 -3.02 10.67
C LYS A 98 -11.90 -2.51 9.56
N PHE A 99 -10.61 -2.31 9.86
CA PHE A 99 -9.63 -1.87 8.87
C PHE A 99 -8.22 -2.09 9.41
N VAL A 100 -7.26 -2.07 8.52
CA VAL A 100 -5.83 -1.95 8.87
C VAL A 100 -5.35 -0.60 8.36
N GLU A 101 -4.33 -0.05 9.02
CA GLU A 101 -3.73 1.21 8.63
C GLU A 101 -2.40 0.93 7.94
N LEU A 102 -2.26 1.45 6.72
CA LEU A 102 -1.00 1.38 6.01
C LEU A 102 -0.38 2.77 5.98
N ARG A 103 0.93 2.83 6.17
CA ARG A 103 1.71 4.07 6.06
C ARG A 103 2.98 3.80 5.30
N ALA A 104 3.40 4.77 4.50
CA ALA A 104 4.65 4.68 3.77
C ALA A 104 5.30 6.04 3.72
N ARG A 105 6.65 6.05 3.71
CA ARG A 105 7.42 7.27 3.61
C ARG A 105 8.72 7.02 2.89
N LEU A 106 9.24 8.07 2.26
CA LEU A 106 10.53 8.02 1.59
C LEU A 106 11.64 7.96 2.65
N ARG A 107 12.52 6.95 2.56
CA ARG A 107 13.68 6.85 3.43
C ARG A 107 14.88 7.59 2.86
N GLU A 108 15.17 7.35 1.59
CA GLU A 108 16.25 8.06 0.91
C GLU A 108 16.06 8.04 -0.58
N GLN A 109 16.67 9.00 -1.25
CA GLN A 109 16.69 9.07 -2.71
C GLN A 109 18.10 9.43 -3.16
N LYS A 110 18.66 8.60 -4.03
CA LYS A 110 19.98 8.83 -4.63
C LYS A 110 19.90 8.56 -6.12
N ARG A 111 20.22 9.57 -6.93
CA ARG A 111 20.20 9.44 -8.39
C ARG A 111 18.86 8.87 -8.87
N ASN A 112 18.87 7.63 -9.37
CA ASN A 112 17.71 6.99 -9.96
C ASN A 112 17.04 5.97 -9.03
N ILE A 113 17.44 5.93 -7.76
CA ILE A 113 16.93 4.95 -6.79
C ILE A 113 16.23 5.67 -5.65
N ALA A 114 15.01 5.26 -5.37
CA ALA A 114 14.26 5.70 -4.19
C ALA A 114 14.02 4.50 -3.29
N ILE A 115 14.30 4.65 -2.00
CA ILE A 115 14.02 3.64 -0.99
C ILE A 115 12.84 4.13 -0.16
N VAL A 116 11.78 3.35 -0.14
CA VAL A 116 10.54 3.70 0.55
C VAL A 116 10.23 2.63 1.59
N ASP A 117 9.90 3.05 2.80
CA ASP A 117 9.49 2.14 3.87
C ASP A 117 7.97 2.17 3.99
N GLY A 118 7.38 0.98 4.16
CA GLY A 118 5.95 0.85 4.36
C GLY A 118 5.64 -0.06 5.53
N GLU A 119 4.45 0.10 6.11
CA GLU A 119 4.02 -0.74 7.22
C GLU A 119 2.51 -0.92 7.22
N ILE A 120 2.07 -2.05 7.80
CA ILE A 120 0.67 -2.35 8.07
C ILE A 120 0.50 -2.46 9.58
N ARG A 121 -0.44 -1.71 10.14
CA ARG A 121 -0.75 -1.75 11.57
C ARG A 121 -2.23 -2.07 11.79
N SER A 122 -2.51 -2.73 12.91
CA SER A 122 -3.88 -2.95 13.36
C SER A 122 -4.47 -1.65 13.91
N VAL A 123 -5.80 -1.63 14.16
CA VAL A 123 -6.46 -0.48 14.79
C VAL A 123 -5.89 -0.17 16.17
N GLU A 124 -5.37 -1.19 16.87
CA GLU A 124 -4.75 -1.03 18.19
C GLU A 124 -3.31 -0.52 18.09
N GLY A 125 -2.76 -0.41 16.88
CA GLY A 125 -1.41 0.08 16.66
C GLY A 125 -0.32 -0.98 16.60
N ASP A 126 -0.68 -2.26 16.61
CA ASP A 126 0.30 -3.36 16.49
C ASP A 126 0.89 -3.38 15.08
N LEU A 127 2.21 -3.50 14.99
CA LEU A 127 2.89 -3.68 13.70
C LEU A 127 2.65 -5.10 13.20
N LEU A 128 1.95 -5.23 12.08
CA LEU A 128 1.59 -6.53 11.51
C LEU A 128 2.56 -6.95 10.42
N ALA A 129 2.97 -6.02 9.57
CA ALA A 129 3.93 -6.26 8.50
C ALA A 129 4.66 -4.97 8.17
N GLU A 130 5.84 -5.09 7.58
CA GLU A 130 6.61 -3.93 7.14
C GLU A 130 7.44 -4.29 5.93
N CYS A 131 7.80 -3.29 5.15
CA CYS A 131 8.61 -3.49 3.96
C CYS A 131 9.58 -2.36 3.71
N SER A 132 10.57 -2.66 2.87
CA SER A 132 11.46 -1.70 2.28
C SER A 132 11.46 -1.96 0.78
N CYS A 133 11.09 -0.96 0.00
CA CYS A 133 10.98 -1.09 -1.46
C CYS A 133 11.96 -0.16 -2.16
N GLY A 134 12.64 -0.70 -3.18
CA GLY A 134 13.50 0.08 -4.08
C GLY A 134 12.82 0.30 -5.42
N TRP A 135 12.89 1.53 -5.90
CA TRP A 135 12.21 1.99 -7.12
C TRP A 135 13.18 2.60 -8.13
#